data_659f31960f04778dacefbaf6d5ad3dd4
#
_entry.id   659f31960f04778dacefbaf6d5ad3dd4
#
_cell.length_a   1.000
_cell.length_b   1.000
_cell.length_c   1.000
_cell.angle_alpha   90.00
_cell.angle_beta   90.00
_cell.angle_gamma   90.00
#
_symmetry.space_group_name_H-M   'P 1'
#
loop_
_entity.id
_entity.type
_entity.pdbx_description
1 polymer ?
#
loop_
_entity_poly.entity_id
_entity_poly.type
_entity_poly.pdbx_seq_one_letter_code
_entity_poly.pdbx_strand_id
1 'polypeptide(L)'
;MKKWLFNPFVYVAGTKALVIGWAGILVTAVIGYFSKTHFDGVLDAHTGHSSPLWFYLEDAIVDWSLPVAIFYISGRIFSKSSIRFIDVAGTLAFARWVMLFPALIGFCVYVPESNHPTTVDELIKRSMTAPVILSGLVGIAFVAWMVALMHNAFTTSCNLKGSKAVWSFVIGLIVAEILSKIILQSI
;
A
#
# COMPACT_ATOMS: atom_id res chain seq x y z
N MET A 1 -12.18 -20.54 1.01
CA MET A 1 -11.94 -19.31 1.77
C MET A 1 -10.48 -18.82 1.70
N LYS A 2 -9.45 -19.64 2.00
CA LYS A 2 -8.02 -19.18 1.97
C LYS A 2 -7.57 -18.55 0.63
N LYS A 3 -8.03 -19.06 -0.52
CA LYS A 3 -7.67 -18.48 -1.84
C LYS A 3 -8.22 -17.07 -2.04
N TRP A 4 -9.44 -16.78 -1.59
CA TRP A 4 -10.03 -15.44 -1.68
C TRP A 4 -9.29 -14.42 -0.79
N LEU A 5 -8.79 -14.85 0.36
CA LEU A 5 -8.12 -13.98 1.31
C LEU A 5 -6.70 -13.61 0.88
N PHE A 6 -5.96 -14.53 0.23
CA PHE A 6 -4.56 -14.31 -0.10
C PHE A 6 -4.26 -14.28 -1.61
N ASN A 7 -5.10 -14.89 -2.45
CA ASN A 7 -4.93 -14.88 -3.90
C ASN A 7 -6.27 -14.79 -4.64
N PRO A 8 -6.99 -13.68 -4.52
CA PRO A 8 -8.24 -13.44 -5.26
C PRO A 8 -8.00 -13.28 -6.76
N PHE A 9 -6.77 -13.06 -7.20
CA PHE A 9 -6.38 -12.74 -8.57
C PHE A 9 -6.59 -13.88 -9.55
N VAL A 10 -6.76 -15.09 -9.07
CA VAL A 10 -7.19 -16.25 -9.88
C VAL A 10 -8.63 -16.08 -10.39
N TYR A 11 -9.44 -15.28 -9.68
CA TYR A 11 -10.85 -15.07 -9.99
C TYR A 11 -11.14 -13.65 -10.53
N VAL A 12 -10.33 -12.67 -10.12
CA VAL A 12 -10.52 -11.25 -10.47
C VAL A 12 -9.21 -10.68 -10.99
N ALA A 13 -9.16 -10.38 -12.29
CA ALA A 13 -7.98 -9.83 -12.96
C ALA A 13 -8.39 -8.77 -14.01
N GLY A 14 -7.42 -8.13 -14.63
CA GLY A 14 -7.61 -7.19 -15.72
C GLY A 14 -8.43 -5.97 -15.31
N THR A 15 -9.27 -5.48 -16.20
CA THR A 15 -10.09 -4.28 -16.02
C THR A 15 -11.00 -4.37 -14.79
N LYS A 16 -11.57 -5.55 -14.52
CA LYS A 16 -12.43 -5.74 -13.35
C LYS A 16 -11.65 -5.52 -12.04
N ALA A 17 -10.46 -6.09 -11.94
CA ALA A 17 -9.58 -5.88 -10.79
C ALA A 17 -9.16 -4.41 -10.67
N LEU A 18 -8.89 -3.74 -11.80
CA LEU A 18 -8.50 -2.33 -11.84
C LEU A 18 -9.61 -1.43 -11.31
N VAL A 19 -10.84 -1.61 -11.76
CA VAL A 19 -11.99 -0.78 -11.34
C VAL A 19 -12.26 -0.97 -9.85
N ILE A 20 -12.32 -2.22 -9.37
CA ILE A 20 -12.54 -2.51 -7.95
C ILE A 20 -11.38 -1.98 -7.10
N GLY A 21 -10.14 -2.20 -7.56
CA GLY A 21 -8.94 -1.73 -6.86
C GLY A 21 -8.90 -0.22 -6.73
N TRP A 22 -9.14 0.51 -7.82
CA TRP A 22 -9.16 1.98 -7.79
C TRP A 22 -10.32 2.54 -6.97
N ALA A 23 -11.50 1.91 -6.98
CA ALA A 23 -12.57 2.29 -6.07
C ALA A 23 -12.12 2.18 -4.59
N GLY A 24 -11.44 1.08 -4.24
CA GLY A 24 -10.86 0.91 -2.89
C GLY A 24 -9.78 1.94 -2.58
N ILE A 25 -8.87 2.23 -3.51
CA ILE A 25 -7.80 3.25 -3.35
C ILE A 25 -8.42 4.63 -3.12
N LEU A 26 -9.41 5.03 -3.91
CA LEU A 26 -10.08 6.32 -3.74
C LEU A 26 -10.81 6.44 -2.40
N VAL A 27 -11.51 5.38 -1.98
CA VAL A 27 -12.14 5.33 -0.67
C VAL A 27 -11.09 5.44 0.44
N THR A 28 -9.94 4.77 0.28
CA THR A 28 -8.82 4.85 1.23
C THR A 28 -8.26 6.27 1.31
N ALA A 29 -8.06 6.95 0.19
CA ALA A 29 -7.59 8.34 0.16
C ALA A 29 -8.56 9.30 0.85
N VAL A 30 -9.87 9.15 0.62
CA VAL A 30 -10.90 9.96 1.29
C VAL A 30 -10.92 9.69 2.81
N ILE A 31 -10.85 8.43 3.22
CA ILE A 31 -10.80 8.08 4.64
C ILE A 31 -9.49 8.57 5.27
N GLY A 32 -8.35 8.42 4.57
CA GLY A 32 -7.06 8.96 4.99
C GLY A 32 -7.12 10.47 5.23
N TYR A 33 -7.76 11.21 4.34
CA TYR A 33 -7.99 12.65 4.52
C TYR A 33 -8.71 12.98 5.83
N PHE A 34 -9.78 12.25 6.17
CA PHE A 34 -10.51 12.47 7.42
C PHE A 34 -9.78 11.97 8.66
N SER A 35 -9.06 10.85 8.57
CA SER A 35 -8.28 10.27 9.68
C SER A 35 -6.87 10.85 9.80
N LYS A 36 -6.46 11.74 8.87
CA LYS A 36 -5.11 12.31 8.78
C LYS A 36 -4.02 11.23 8.65
N THR A 37 -4.35 10.15 7.93
CA THR A 37 -3.44 9.04 7.65
C THR A 37 -2.87 9.20 6.26
N HIS A 38 -1.58 9.45 6.16
CA HIS A 38 -0.81 9.55 4.92
C HIS A 38 -0.17 8.22 4.55
N PHE A 39 0.00 8.03 3.27
CA PHE A 39 0.67 6.88 2.66
C PHE A 39 1.82 7.42 1.80
N ASP A 40 2.89 7.86 2.45
CA ASP A 40 4.07 8.46 1.80
C ASP A 40 5.11 7.42 1.35
N GLY A 41 4.65 6.24 1.05
CA GLY A 41 5.39 5.12 0.51
C GLY A 41 4.50 3.91 0.27
N VAL A 42 4.98 2.98 -0.57
CA VAL A 42 4.21 1.77 -0.93
C VAL A 42 3.83 0.96 0.32
N LEU A 43 4.72 0.93 1.32
CA LEU A 43 4.58 0.17 2.57
C LEU A 43 4.36 1.04 3.80
N ASP A 44 4.47 2.35 3.67
CA ASP A 44 4.38 3.26 4.80
C ASP A 44 2.95 3.78 5.00
N ALA A 45 2.57 3.92 6.26
CA ALA A 45 1.32 4.53 6.67
C ALA A 45 1.52 5.20 8.04
N HIS A 46 1.33 6.50 8.10
CA HIS A 46 1.44 7.24 9.35
C HIS A 46 0.30 8.24 9.53
N THR A 47 -0.03 8.56 10.77
CA THR A 47 -0.93 9.67 11.10
C THR A 47 -0.11 10.91 11.34
N GLY A 48 -0.49 12.01 10.68
CA GLY A 48 0.31 13.21 10.71
C GLY A 48 -0.50 14.48 10.59
N HIS A 49 0.02 15.41 9.86
CA HIS A 49 -0.51 16.74 9.68
C HIS A 49 -1.78 16.75 8.82
N SER A 50 -2.54 17.81 8.98
CA SER A 50 -3.69 18.07 8.12
C SER A 50 -3.21 18.55 6.75
N SER A 51 -3.40 17.76 5.72
CA SER A 51 -3.05 18.11 4.34
C SER A 51 -4.30 18.23 3.47
N PRO A 52 -4.28 19.01 2.38
CA PRO A 52 -5.36 19.03 1.40
C PRO A 52 -5.61 17.65 0.77
N LEU A 53 -6.84 17.38 0.34
CA LEU A 53 -7.23 16.07 -0.23
C LEU A 53 -6.37 15.64 -1.43
N TRP A 54 -5.86 16.57 -2.20
CA TRP A 54 -5.06 16.25 -3.38
C TRP A 54 -3.73 15.57 -3.04
N PHE A 55 -3.11 15.83 -1.87
CA PHE A 55 -1.93 15.09 -1.41
C PHE A 55 -2.23 13.60 -1.23
N TYR A 56 -3.37 13.25 -0.63
CA TYR A 56 -3.76 11.83 -0.46
C TYR A 56 -4.04 11.14 -1.79
N LEU A 57 -4.50 11.89 -2.80
CA LEU A 57 -4.66 11.34 -4.17
C LEU A 57 -3.32 11.17 -4.87
N GLU A 58 -2.39 12.06 -4.63
CA GLU A 58 -1.02 11.99 -5.15
C GLU A 58 -0.26 10.81 -4.57
N ASP A 59 -0.28 10.62 -3.24
CA ASP A 59 0.21 9.43 -2.56
C ASP A 59 -0.35 8.16 -3.21
N ALA A 60 -1.67 8.11 -3.40
CA ALA A 60 -2.35 6.97 -3.98
C ALA A 60 -1.90 6.65 -5.41
N ILE A 61 -1.68 7.70 -6.25
CA ILE A 61 -1.22 7.55 -7.64
C ILE A 61 0.22 7.05 -7.67
N VAL A 62 1.12 7.65 -6.90
CA VAL A 62 2.54 7.30 -6.85
C VAL A 62 2.71 5.87 -6.35
N ASP A 63 2.08 5.56 -5.22
CA ASP A 63 2.17 4.26 -4.57
C ASP A 63 1.56 3.11 -5.35
N TRP A 64 0.66 3.38 -6.27
CA TRP A 64 0.14 2.39 -7.20
C TRP A 64 0.98 2.31 -8.47
N SER A 65 1.32 3.45 -9.08
CA SER A 65 1.96 3.48 -10.39
C SER A 65 3.38 2.94 -10.39
N LEU A 66 4.17 3.22 -9.35
CA LEU A 66 5.55 2.74 -9.24
C LEU A 66 5.65 1.22 -9.14
N PRO A 67 4.95 0.53 -8.22
CA PRO A 67 4.94 -0.93 -8.22
C PRO A 67 4.43 -1.53 -9.53
N VAL A 68 3.41 -0.92 -10.16
CA VAL A 68 2.90 -1.38 -11.46
C VAL A 68 3.99 -1.32 -12.52
N ALA A 69 4.70 -0.19 -12.64
CA ALA A 69 5.76 -0.04 -13.62
C ALA A 69 6.90 -1.04 -13.37
N ILE A 70 7.39 -1.13 -12.13
CA ILE A 70 8.50 -1.99 -11.74
C ILE A 70 8.15 -3.46 -11.95
N PHE A 71 6.98 -3.90 -11.50
CA PHE A 71 6.58 -5.31 -11.63
C PHE A 71 6.19 -5.69 -13.06
N TYR A 72 5.65 -4.76 -13.84
CA TYR A 72 5.43 -5.00 -15.26
C TYR A 72 6.75 -5.18 -16.00
N ILE A 73 7.74 -4.31 -15.78
CA ILE A 73 9.08 -4.43 -16.38
C ILE A 73 9.76 -5.73 -15.93
N SER A 74 9.76 -6.02 -14.62
CA SER A 74 10.32 -7.25 -14.06
C SER A 74 9.65 -8.50 -14.66
N GLY A 75 8.32 -8.47 -14.78
CA GLY A 75 7.56 -9.53 -15.42
C GLY A 75 7.98 -9.74 -16.88
N ARG A 76 8.13 -8.66 -17.67
CA ARG A 76 8.57 -8.73 -19.06
C ARG A 76 9.97 -9.29 -19.22
N ILE A 77 10.86 -9.07 -18.24
CA ILE A 77 12.25 -9.58 -18.26
C ILE A 77 12.30 -11.07 -17.87
N PHE A 78 11.59 -11.44 -16.80
CA PHE A 78 11.78 -12.76 -16.19
C PHE A 78 10.75 -13.81 -16.58
N SER A 79 9.59 -13.42 -17.09
CA SER A 79 8.56 -14.35 -17.54
C SER A 79 8.74 -14.76 -19.01
N LYS A 80 8.38 -16.02 -19.28
CA LYS A 80 8.30 -16.55 -20.66
C LYS A 80 6.91 -16.34 -21.29
N SER A 81 5.93 -15.86 -20.51
CA SER A 81 4.56 -15.65 -20.98
C SER A 81 4.35 -14.23 -21.49
N SER A 82 3.41 -14.03 -22.38
CA SER A 82 2.97 -12.69 -22.75
C SER A 82 2.20 -12.06 -21.59
N ILE A 83 2.70 -10.93 -21.08
CA ILE A 83 2.11 -10.24 -19.94
C ILE A 83 1.29 -9.05 -20.42
N ARG A 84 0.07 -8.95 -19.96
CA ARG A 84 -0.81 -7.82 -20.22
C ARG A 84 -0.64 -6.78 -19.11
N PHE A 85 -0.35 -5.53 -19.50
CA PHE A 85 -0.22 -4.43 -18.54
C PHE A 85 -1.44 -4.29 -17.62
N ILE A 86 -2.64 -4.44 -18.18
CA ILE A 86 -3.90 -4.31 -17.45
C ILE A 86 -4.05 -5.35 -16.34
N ASP A 87 -3.47 -6.55 -16.48
CA ASP A 87 -3.54 -7.59 -15.47
C ASP A 87 -2.65 -7.24 -14.27
N VAL A 88 -1.43 -6.73 -14.53
CA VAL A 88 -0.52 -6.26 -13.47
C VAL A 88 -1.09 -5.03 -12.78
N ALA A 89 -1.52 -4.03 -13.55
CA ALA A 89 -2.08 -2.79 -13.02
C ALA A 89 -3.33 -3.03 -12.16
N GLY A 90 -4.25 -3.89 -12.67
CA GLY A 90 -5.50 -4.18 -11.98
C GLY A 90 -5.30 -4.98 -10.71
N THR A 91 -4.49 -6.04 -10.75
CA THR A 91 -4.29 -6.89 -9.57
C THR A 91 -3.52 -6.16 -8.46
N LEU A 92 -2.56 -5.30 -8.80
CA LEU A 92 -1.86 -4.46 -7.83
C LEU A 92 -2.78 -3.38 -7.24
N ALA A 93 -3.64 -2.75 -8.04
CA ALA A 93 -4.65 -1.84 -7.52
C ALA A 93 -5.58 -2.56 -6.53
N PHE A 94 -6.04 -3.75 -6.88
CA PHE A 94 -6.89 -4.55 -6.01
C PHE A 94 -6.18 -5.00 -4.72
N ALA A 95 -4.87 -5.28 -4.76
CA ALA A 95 -4.10 -5.62 -3.57
C ALA A 95 -4.03 -4.47 -2.55
N ARG A 96 -4.03 -3.22 -3.01
CA ARG A 96 -3.93 -2.02 -2.15
C ARG A 96 -5.19 -1.68 -1.37
N TRP A 97 -6.36 -2.23 -1.70
CA TRP A 97 -7.59 -1.95 -0.96
C TRP A 97 -7.46 -2.26 0.54
N VAL A 98 -6.53 -3.16 0.93
CA VAL A 98 -6.24 -3.50 2.32
C VAL A 98 -5.78 -2.28 3.13
N MET A 99 -5.19 -1.26 2.49
CA MET A 99 -4.76 -0.02 3.15
C MET A 99 -5.92 0.82 3.69
N LEU A 100 -7.16 0.47 3.33
CA LEU A 100 -8.35 1.00 3.97
C LEU A 100 -8.36 0.77 5.50
N PHE A 101 -7.84 -0.35 5.96
CA PHE A 101 -7.82 -0.67 7.40
C PHE A 101 -6.83 0.21 8.18
N PRO A 102 -5.57 0.40 7.77
CA PRO A 102 -4.70 1.40 8.37
C PRO A 102 -5.30 2.82 8.36
N ALA A 103 -5.95 3.22 7.27
CA ALA A 103 -6.65 4.52 7.22
C ALA A 103 -7.76 4.64 8.28
N LEU A 104 -8.53 3.57 8.50
CA LEU A 104 -9.56 3.53 9.55
C LEU A 104 -8.94 3.53 10.96
N ILE A 105 -7.81 2.85 11.16
CA ILE A 105 -7.08 2.85 12.44
C ILE A 105 -6.59 4.25 12.77
N GLY A 106 -6.27 5.07 11.77
CA GLY A 106 -5.88 6.46 11.95
C GLY A 106 -6.83 7.27 12.84
N PHE A 107 -8.14 7.02 12.78
CA PHE A 107 -9.11 7.67 13.68
C PHE A 107 -8.88 7.36 15.17
N CYS A 108 -8.28 6.23 15.48
CA CYS A 108 -8.01 5.81 16.86
C CYS A 108 -6.74 6.46 17.43
N VAL A 109 -5.82 6.91 16.58
CA VAL A 109 -4.51 7.45 16.99
C VAL A 109 -4.32 8.92 16.63
N TYR A 110 -5.22 9.49 15.84
CA TYR A 110 -5.19 10.91 15.47
C TYR A 110 -5.22 11.82 16.71
N VAL A 111 -4.42 12.86 16.63
CA VAL A 111 -4.33 13.91 17.66
C VAL A 111 -4.56 15.23 17.00
N PRO A 112 -5.50 16.02 17.54
CA PRO A 112 -5.67 17.40 17.12
C PRO A 112 -4.36 18.19 17.28
N GLU A 113 -4.09 19.12 16.36
CA GLU A 113 -2.87 19.93 16.36
C GLU A 113 -2.65 20.69 17.67
N SER A 114 -3.74 21.12 18.31
CA SER A 114 -3.70 21.76 19.63
C SER A 114 -3.09 20.91 20.75
N ASN A 115 -3.06 19.61 20.58
CA ASN A 115 -2.59 18.63 21.56
C ASN A 115 -1.34 17.89 21.09
N HIS A 116 -0.63 18.42 20.08
CA HIS A 116 0.62 17.83 19.64
C HIS A 116 1.67 17.96 20.73
N PRO A 117 2.43 16.89 20.99
CA PRO A 117 3.50 16.91 21.96
C PRO A 117 4.57 17.94 21.53
N THR A 118 4.96 18.80 22.45
CA THR A 118 5.94 19.87 22.22
C THR A 118 7.35 19.44 22.59
N THR A 119 7.47 18.36 23.36
CA THR A 119 8.76 17.85 23.83
C THR A 119 8.98 16.40 23.41
N VAL A 120 10.24 15.99 23.31
CA VAL A 120 10.64 14.61 23.00
C VAL A 120 10.10 13.62 24.04
N ASP A 121 10.08 14.01 25.30
CA ASP A 121 9.55 13.18 26.41
C ASP A 121 8.06 12.94 26.27
N GLU A 122 7.30 13.94 25.85
CA GLU A 122 5.86 13.79 25.58
C GLU A 122 5.61 12.88 24.37
N LEU A 123 6.41 13.00 23.31
CA LEU A 123 6.38 12.11 22.15
C LEU A 123 6.62 10.66 22.55
N ILE A 124 7.67 10.41 23.36
CA ILE A 124 8.00 9.06 23.84
C ILE A 124 6.88 8.51 24.71
N LYS A 125 6.40 9.27 25.68
CA LYS A 125 5.30 8.85 26.58
C LYS A 125 4.04 8.48 25.77
N ARG A 126 3.73 9.27 24.74
CA ARG A 126 2.60 9.04 23.89
C ARG A 126 2.76 7.79 23.02
N SER A 127 3.90 7.62 22.36
CA SER A 127 4.18 6.45 21.53
C SER A 127 4.14 5.15 22.32
N MET A 128 4.36 5.21 23.64
CA MET A 128 4.27 4.07 24.57
C MET A 128 2.87 3.82 25.12
N THR A 129 1.86 4.56 24.67
CA THR A 129 0.47 4.29 25.09
C THR A 129 -0.07 3.02 24.43
N ALA A 130 -0.86 2.25 25.16
CA ALA A 130 -1.41 0.98 24.68
C ALA A 130 -2.21 1.13 23.35
N PRO A 131 -3.04 2.16 23.15
CA PRO A 131 -3.75 2.35 21.88
C PRO A 131 -2.80 2.54 20.69
N VAL A 132 -1.72 3.33 20.85
CA VAL A 132 -0.75 3.60 19.78
C VAL A 132 0.04 2.33 19.44
N ILE A 133 0.54 1.62 20.45
CA ILE A 133 1.26 0.35 20.25
C ILE A 133 0.36 -0.68 19.56
N LEU A 134 -0.87 -0.86 20.04
CA LEU A 134 -1.82 -1.82 19.46
C LEU A 134 -2.17 -1.45 18.02
N SER A 135 -2.42 -0.17 17.75
CA SER A 135 -2.71 0.32 16.39
C SER A 135 -1.53 0.09 15.44
N GLY A 136 -0.30 0.30 15.91
CA GLY A 136 0.91 0.01 15.14
C GLY A 136 1.06 -1.47 14.81
N LEU A 137 0.86 -2.37 15.79
CA LEU A 137 0.92 -3.82 15.57
C LEU A 137 -0.14 -4.30 14.59
N VAL A 138 -1.36 -3.80 14.72
CA VAL A 138 -2.46 -4.13 13.80
C VAL A 138 -2.17 -3.55 12.40
N GLY A 139 -1.64 -2.33 12.32
CA GLY A 139 -1.22 -1.71 11.06
C GLY A 139 -0.17 -2.56 10.33
N ILE A 140 0.87 -3.01 11.04
CA ILE A 140 1.91 -3.91 10.48
C ILE A 140 1.29 -5.21 9.94
N ALA A 141 0.31 -5.78 10.63
CA ALA A 141 -0.37 -7.00 10.15
C ALA A 141 -1.11 -6.75 8.82
N PHE A 142 -1.75 -5.59 8.64
CA PHE A 142 -2.41 -5.23 7.38
C PHE A 142 -1.39 -4.95 6.26
N VAL A 143 -0.27 -4.28 6.56
CA VAL A 143 0.82 -4.08 5.58
C VAL A 143 1.39 -5.45 5.15
N ALA A 144 1.65 -6.35 6.08
CA ALA A 144 2.12 -7.70 5.75
C ALA A 144 1.10 -8.47 4.88
N TRP A 145 -0.19 -8.31 5.15
CA TRP A 145 -1.24 -8.91 4.31
C TRP A 145 -1.27 -8.28 2.92
N MET A 146 -1.15 -6.95 2.80
CA MET A 146 -1.04 -6.28 1.51
C MET A 146 0.17 -6.78 0.71
N VAL A 147 1.34 -6.91 1.34
CA VAL A 147 2.56 -7.44 0.70
C VAL A 147 2.33 -8.86 0.18
N ALA A 148 1.67 -9.72 0.95
CA ALA A 148 1.31 -11.07 0.51
C ALA A 148 0.35 -11.04 -0.70
N LEU A 149 -0.61 -10.14 -0.71
CA LEU A 149 -1.49 -9.91 -1.87
C LEU A 149 -0.70 -9.40 -3.07
N MET A 150 0.16 -8.39 -2.91
CA MET A 150 0.99 -7.86 -4.00
C MET A 150 1.91 -8.93 -4.60
N HIS A 151 2.52 -9.80 -3.76
CA HIS A 151 3.29 -10.94 -4.24
C HIS A 151 2.43 -11.89 -5.08
N ASN A 152 1.24 -12.23 -4.61
CA ASN A 152 0.33 -13.11 -5.34
C ASN A 152 -0.24 -12.45 -6.61
N ALA A 153 -0.49 -11.14 -6.59
CA ALA A 153 -0.85 -10.35 -7.75
C ALA A 153 0.24 -10.43 -8.83
N PHE A 154 1.49 -10.15 -8.45
CA PHE A 154 2.65 -10.20 -9.33
C PHE A 154 2.87 -11.59 -9.91
N THR A 155 2.92 -12.62 -9.07
CA THR A 155 3.16 -14.00 -9.52
C THR A 155 2.07 -14.53 -10.43
N THR A 156 0.80 -14.19 -10.16
CA THR A 156 -0.34 -14.60 -10.97
C THR A 156 -0.37 -13.87 -12.30
N SER A 157 -0.22 -12.54 -12.30
CA SER A 157 -0.28 -11.71 -13.52
C SER A 157 0.92 -11.92 -14.43
N CYS A 158 2.10 -12.20 -13.87
CA CYS A 158 3.32 -12.43 -14.62
C CYS A 158 3.64 -13.91 -14.87
N ASN A 159 2.80 -14.83 -14.39
CA ASN A 159 3.03 -16.27 -14.48
C ASN A 159 4.44 -16.68 -14.03
N LEU A 160 4.91 -16.09 -12.92
CA LEU A 160 6.23 -16.36 -12.35
C LEU A 160 6.11 -17.32 -11.17
N LYS A 161 7.10 -18.22 -11.03
CA LYS A 161 7.13 -19.24 -9.96
C LYS A 161 8.55 -19.42 -9.41
N GLY A 162 8.62 -19.97 -8.20
CA GLY A 162 9.88 -20.33 -7.55
C GLY A 162 10.73 -19.12 -7.16
N SER A 163 12.03 -19.35 -7.00
CA SER A 163 12.97 -18.32 -6.50
C SER A 163 13.01 -17.05 -7.33
N LYS A 164 12.84 -17.16 -8.66
CA LYS A 164 12.81 -15.98 -9.56
C LYS A 164 11.65 -15.06 -9.22
N ALA A 165 10.48 -15.60 -8.92
CA ALA A 165 9.32 -14.81 -8.54
C ALA A 165 9.54 -14.10 -7.21
N VAL A 166 10.10 -14.79 -6.22
CA VAL A 166 10.37 -14.23 -4.89
C VAL A 166 11.40 -13.12 -4.98
N TRP A 167 12.57 -13.37 -5.57
CA TRP A 167 13.64 -12.35 -5.62
C TRP A 167 13.27 -11.15 -6.46
N SER A 168 12.64 -11.32 -7.62
CA SER A 168 12.18 -10.19 -8.44
C SER A 168 11.09 -9.37 -7.75
N PHE A 169 10.22 -10.01 -6.96
CA PHE A 169 9.24 -9.32 -6.15
C PHE A 169 9.89 -8.52 -5.02
N VAL A 170 10.76 -9.15 -4.22
CA VAL A 170 11.41 -8.49 -3.07
C VAL A 170 12.24 -7.29 -3.54
N ILE A 171 13.08 -7.46 -4.55
CA ILE A 171 13.90 -6.37 -5.10
C ILE A 171 12.99 -5.28 -5.67
N GLY A 172 11.98 -5.66 -6.46
CA GLY A 172 11.04 -4.70 -7.05
C GLY A 172 10.27 -3.92 -6.00
N LEU A 173 9.85 -4.56 -4.91
CA LEU A 173 9.13 -3.89 -3.82
C LEU A 173 10.03 -2.90 -3.06
N ILE A 174 11.28 -3.28 -2.77
CA ILE A 174 12.26 -2.37 -2.12
C ILE A 174 12.52 -1.15 -3.02
N VAL A 175 12.73 -1.37 -4.32
CA VAL A 175 12.94 -0.26 -5.26
C VAL A 175 11.69 0.63 -5.34
N ALA A 176 10.50 0.05 -5.37
CA ALA A 176 9.25 0.81 -5.38
C ALA A 176 9.10 1.67 -4.12
N GLU A 177 9.39 1.11 -2.95
CA GLU A 177 9.35 1.82 -1.66
C GLU A 177 10.33 3.00 -1.63
N ILE A 178 11.58 2.77 -2.03
CA ILE A 178 12.60 3.83 -2.03
C ILE A 178 12.20 4.96 -2.99
N LEU A 179 11.77 4.61 -4.21
CA LEU A 179 11.41 5.61 -5.21
C LEU A 179 10.15 6.37 -4.82
N SER A 180 9.12 5.70 -4.25
CA SER A 180 7.91 6.41 -3.81
C SER A 180 8.24 7.44 -2.74
N LYS A 181 9.06 7.09 -1.75
CA LYS A 181 9.48 8.04 -0.71
C LYS A 181 10.27 9.23 -1.29
N ILE A 182 11.21 8.99 -2.20
CA ILE A 182 11.96 10.07 -2.82
C ILE A 182 11.03 11.02 -3.59
N ILE A 183 10.08 10.47 -4.35
CA ILE A 183 9.15 11.28 -5.14
C ILE A 183 8.22 12.06 -4.22
N LEU A 184 7.57 11.40 -3.28
CA LEU A 184 6.60 12.04 -2.39
C LEU A 184 7.23 13.09 -1.44
N GLN A 185 8.49 12.92 -1.06
CA GLN A 185 9.22 13.93 -0.29
C GLN A 185 9.69 15.13 -1.14
N SER A 186 9.68 15.02 -2.47
CA SER A 186 10.10 16.09 -3.37
C SER A 186 8.97 17.00 -3.83
N ILE A 187 7.74 16.63 -3.55
CA ILE A 187 6.51 17.35 -3.89
C ILE A 187 5.97 18.09 -2.68
#